data_a55378ef778a68e2ec9d64c64a5493d9
#
_entry.id   a55378ef778a68e2ec9d64c64a5493d9
#
_cell.length_a   1.000
_cell.length_b   1.000
_cell.length_c   1.000
_cell.angle_alpha   90.00
_cell.angle_beta   90.00
_cell.angle_gamma   90.00
#
_symmetry.space_group_name_H-M   'P 1'
#
loop_
_entity.id
_entity.type
_entity.pdbx_description
1 polymer ?
#
loop_
_entity_poly.entity_id
_entity_poly.type
_entity_poly.pdbx_seq_one_letter_code
_entity_poly.pdbx_strand_id
1 'polypeptide(L)'
;AVDNVIFTQYLPPKDPIGTWKTYNEENREINDNPWMSDLIEEVKPYAEQYPVFSKDKYSSYTNEEVRRLAGQAGRVLLAGVVAECCVLFTMLSGIDAGDKMVYLTDACTGLDQEKEDMVEQLARYYQPMHTQVMTCEEYVAEHVCLGRKEV
;
A
#
# COMPACT_ATOMS: atom_id res chain seq x y z
N ALA A 1 -6.87 -16.82 0.84
CA ALA A 1 -6.38 -16.33 -0.44
C ALA A 1 -6.74 -14.87 -0.60
N VAL A 2 -6.02 -14.15 -1.45
CA VAL A 2 -6.35 -12.78 -1.83
C VAL A 2 -7.18 -12.87 -3.11
N ASP A 3 -8.38 -12.28 -3.12
CA ASP A 3 -9.30 -12.38 -4.25
C ASP A 3 -8.89 -11.45 -5.39
N ASN A 4 -8.36 -10.27 -5.06
CA ASN A 4 -7.89 -9.28 -6.01
C ASN A 4 -6.53 -8.74 -5.60
N VAL A 5 -5.62 -8.66 -6.56
CA VAL A 5 -4.30 -8.02 -6.41
C VAL A 5 -4.26 -6.81 -7.33
N ILE A 6 -3.79 -5.70 -6.80
CA ILE A 6 -3.49 -4.49 -7.58
C ILE A 6 -2.11 -3.97 -7.21
N PHE A 7 -1.43 -3.39 -8.17
CA PHE A 7 -0.20 -2.64 -7.93
C PHE A 7 -0.48 -1.15 -8.02
N THR A 8 0.20 -0.36 -7.20
CA THR A 8 0.15 1.09 -7.29
C THR A 8 1.55 1.65 -7.45
N GLN A 9 1.72 2.56 -8.41
CA GLN A 9 2.99 3.15 -8.78
C GLN A 9 2.91 4.66 -8.63
N TYR A 10 3.88 5.26 -7.92
CA TYR A 10 3.99 6.71 -7.87
C TYR A 10 4.63 7.22 -9.16
N LEU A 11 3.94 8.14 -9.80
CA LEU A 11 4.46 8.88 -10.94
C LEU A 11 4.34 10.39 -10.65
N PRO A 12 5.43 11.16 -10.71
CA PRO A 12 5.39 12.58 -10.42
C PRO A 12 4.49 13.32 -11.42
N PRO A 13 3.60 14.22 -10.95
CA PRO A 13 2.75 14.98 -11.84
C PRO A 13 3.57 16.03 -12.62
N LYS A 14 3.16 16.36 -13.83
CA LYS A 14 3.80 17.40 -14.66
C LYS A 14 3.71 18.78 -14.01
N ASP A 15 2.57 19.07 -13.36
CA ASP A 15 2.29 20.34 -12.71
C ASP A 15 1.94 20.12 -11.25
N PRO A 16 2.94 19.88 -10.37
CA PRO A 16 2.71 19.66 -8.95
C PRO A 16 2.19 20.91 -8.26
N ILE A 17 1.31 20.73 -7.28
CA ILE A 17 0.69 21.82 -6.51
C ILE A 17 1.23 21.90 -5.08
N GLY A 18 1.22 23.11 -4.49
CA GLY A 18 1.61 23.32 -3.09
C GLY A 18 3.02 22.82 -2.80
N THR A 19 3.20 22.17 -1.67
CA THR A 19 4.49 21.59 -1.23
C THR A 19 5.01 20.47 -2.12
N TRP A 20 4.15 19.87 -2.96
CA TRP A 20 4.57 18.87 -3.94
C TRP A 20 5.50 19.45 -5.01
N LYS A 21 5.50 20.77 -5.23
CA LYS A 21 6.48 21.43 -6.09
C LYS A 21 7.88 21.24 -5.55
N THR A 22 8.11 21.65 -4.32
CA THR A 22 9.39 21.51 -3.64
C THR A 22 9.80 20.04 -3.52
N TYR A 23 8.86 19.16 -3.12
CA TYR A 23 9.12 17.72 -3.03
C TYR A 23 9.62 17.15 -4.36
N ASN A 24 8.97 17.47 -5.49
CA ASN A 24 9.39 16.95 -6.79
C ASN A 24 10.69 17.60 -7.29
N GLU A 25 10.96 18.84 -6.91
CA GLU A 25 12.25 19.51 -7.22
C GLU A 25 13.39 18.86 -6.44
N GLU A 26 13.23 18.60 -5.17
CA GLU A 26 14.23 17.95 -4.31
C GLU A 26 14.48 16.49 -4.71
N ASN A 27 13.48 15.81 -5.23
CA ASN A 27 13.58 14.42 -5.68
C ASN A 27 13.71 14.28 -7.21
N ARG A 28 14.15 15.34 -7.90
CA ARG A 28 14.22 15.36 -9.38
C ARG A 28 15.08 14.24 -9.94
N GLU A 29 16.23 13.96 -9.34
CA GLU A 29 17.13 12.90 -9.82
C GLU A 29 16.47 11.51 -9.80
N ILE A 30 15.60 11.27 -8.83
CA ILE A 30 14.81 10.04 -8.73
C ILE A 30 13.66 10.09 -9.75
N ASN A 31 12.92 11.19 -9.77
CA ASN A 31 11.72 11.34 -10.59
C ASN A 31 12.00 11.34 -12.10
N ASP A 32 13.13 11.90 -12.52
CA ASP A 32 13.55 11.96 -13.92
C ASP A 32 14.25 10.66 -14.38
N ASN A 33 14.49 9.72 -13.48
CA ASN A 33 15.09 8.44 -13.81
C ASN A 33 14.02 7.37 -14.03
N PRO A 34 13.75 6.95 -15.29
CA PRO A 34 12.72 5.96 -15.59
C PRO A 34 12.90 4.62 -14.85
N TRP A 35 14.14 4.22 -14.60
CA TRP A 35 14.43 2.98 -13.86
C TRP A 35 13.97 3.07 -12.40
N MET A 36 14.10 4.23 -11.76
CA MET A 36 13.67 4.43 -10.37
C MET A 36 12.15 4.53 -10.22
N SER A 37 11.46 4.89 -11.29
CA SER A 37 10.00 4.95 -11.33
C SER A 37 9.35 3.65 -11.82
N ASP A 38 10.14 2.70 -12.32
CA ASP A 38 9.65 1.43 -12.83
C ASP A 38 9.36 0.43 -11.70
N LEU A 39 8.58 -0.59 -12.03
CA LEU A 39 8.38 -1.73 -11.14
C LEU A 39 9.67 -2.57 -11.09
N ILE A 40 9.99 -3.10 -9.92
CA ILE A 40 11.13 -4.00 -9.77
C ILE A 40 10.92 -5.28 -10.58
N GLU A 41 12.02 -5.90 -11.01
CA GLU A 41 11.98 -7.06 -11.92
C GLU A 41 11.17 -8.23 -11.36
N GLU A 42 11.18 -8.42 -10.03
CA GLU A 42 10.44 -9.46 -9.33
C GLU A 42 8.92 -9.25 -9.39
N VAL A 43 8.46 -8.01 -9.54
CA VAL A 43 7.04 -7.66 -9.60
C VAL A 43 6.50 -7.64 -11.04
N LYS A 44 7.34 -7.36 -12.04
CA LYS A 44 6.92 -7.25 -13.44
C LYS A 44 6.09 -8.43 -13.95
N PRO A 45 6.44 -9.71 -13.69
CA PRO A 45 5.64 -10.85 -14.16
C PRO A 45 4.22 -10.89 -13.59
N TYR A 46 4.03 -10.34 -12.39
CA TYR A 46 2.72 -10.22 -11.76
C TYR A 46 1.94 -9.00 -12.30
N ALA A 47 2.63 -7.91 -12.60
CA ALA A 47 2.04 -6.72 -13.19
C ALA A 47 1.49 -6.96 -14.61
N GLU A 48 1.93 -8.00 -15.30
CA GLU A 48 1.32 -8.48 -16.55
C GLU A 48 -0.05 -9.14 -16.34
N GLN A 49 -0.30 -9.66 -15.14
CA GLN A 49 -1.51 -10.41 -14.79
C GLN A 49 -2.51 -9.58 -13.97
N TYR A 50 -2.05 -8.59 -13.24
CA TYR A 50 -2.84 -7.78 -12.33
C TYR A 50 -2.73 -6.30 -12.68
N PRO A 51 -3.79 -5.51 -12.45
CA PRO A 51 -3.79 -4.09 -12.83
C PRO A 51 -2.76 -3.28 -12.05
N VAL A 52 -2.12 -2.35 -12.74
CA VAL A 52 -1.22 -1.33 -12.19
C VAL A 52 -1.91 0.03 -12.29
N PHE A 53 -2.07 0.71 -11.16
CA PHE A 53 -2.65 2.05 -11.10
C PHE A 53 -1.59 3.08 -10.72
N SER A 54 -1.48 4.14 -11.51
CA SER A 54 -0.62 5.26 -11.17
C SER A 54 -1.28 6.20 -10.16
N LYS A 55 -0.46 6.84 -9.34
CA LYS A 55 -0.84 7.89 -8.41
C LYS A 55 0.25 8.95 -8.34
N ASP A 56 -0.12 10.18 -8.02
CA ASP A 56 0.79 11.34 -7.93
C ASP A 56 0.90 11.90 -6.49
N LYS A 57 0.42 11.15 -5.53
CA LYS A 57 0.47 11.42 -4.09
C LYS A 57 0.87 10.15 -3.33
N TYR A 58 1.11 10.27 -2.04
CA TYR A 58 1.43 9.11 -1.21
C TYR A 58 0.29 8.10 -1.18
N SER A 59 -0.94 8.55 -0.89
CA SER A 59 -2.07 7.64 -0.78
C SER A 59 -2.50 7.07 -2.12
N SER A 60 -2.69 5.76 -2.17
CA SER A 60 -3.28 5.06 -3.32
C SER A 60 -4.78 5.37 -3.48
N TYR A 61 -5.45 5.83 -2.42
CA TYR A 61 -6.85 6.25 -2.46
C TYR A 61 -7.09 7.57 -3.23
N THR A 62 -6.04 8.26 -3.65
CA THR A 62 -6.15 9.39 -4.61
C THR A 62 -6.54 8.92 -6.01
N ASN A 63 -6.29 7.65 -6.34
CA ASN A 63 -6.79 7.03 -7.55
C ASN A 63 -8.22 6.52 -7.30
N GLU A 64 -9.18 6.98 -8.10
CA GLU A 64 -10.60 6.69 -7.93
C GLU A 64 -10.91 5.20 -8.10
N GLU A 65 -10.22 4.52 -9.01
CA GLU A 65 -10.44 3.09 -9.26
C GLU A 65 -9.91 2.23 -8.12
N VAL A 66 -8.76 2.58 -7.54
CA VAL A 66 -8.24 1.94 -6.33
C VAL A 66 -9.24 2.08 -5.19
N ARG A 67 -9.77 3.29 -4.96
CA ARG A 67 -10.77 3.55 -3.92
C ARG A 67 -12.06 2.76 -4.15
N ARG A 68 -12.52 2.67 -5.39
CA ARG A 68 -13.69 1.88 -5.75
C ARG A 68 -13.50 0.39 -5.48
N LEU A 69 -12.35 -0.16 -5.85
CA LEU A 69 -12.02 -1.56 -5.62
C LEU A 69 -11.88 -1.88 -4.13
N ALA A 70 -11.21 -0.99 -3.38
CA ALA A 70 -11.05 -1.14 -1.93
C ALA A 70 -12.41 -1.18 -1.22
N GLY A 71 -13.32 -0.26 -1.53
CA GLY A 71 -14.66 -0.21 -0.93
C GLY A 71 -15.56 -1.42 -1.27
N GLN A 72 -15.16 -2.26 -2.21
CA GLN A 72 -15.83 -3.54 -2.53
C GLN A 72 -15.17 -4.74 -1.84
N ALA A 73 -14.00 -4.54 -1.25
CA ALA A 73 -13.27 -5.59 -0.57
C ALA A 73 -13.73 -5.72 0.89
N GLY A 74 -13.71 -6.92 1.43
CA GLY A 74 -13.96 -7.14 2.86
C GLY A 74 -12.80 -6.65 3.74
N ARG A 75 -11.58 -6.72 3.21
CA ARG A 75 -10.33 -6.25 3.83
C ARG A 75 -9.36 -5.81 2.75
N VAL A 76 -8.56 -4.78 3.04
CA VAL A 76 -7.51 -4.27 2.15
C VAL A 76 -6.15 -4.58 2.78
N LEU A 77 -5.37 -5.44 2.14
CA LEU A 77 -4.03 -5.79 2.56
C LEU A 77 -3.03 -4.77 2.01
N LEU A 78 -2.11 -4.35 2.88
CA LEU A 78 -1.05 -3.42 2.55
C LEU A 78 0.30 -4.13 2.51
N ALA A 79 0.98 -3.99 1.38
CA ALA A 79 2.35 -4.42 1.17
C ALA A 79 3.08 -3.40 0.29
N GLY A 80 4.36 -3.18 0.53
CA GLY A 80 5.21 -2.34 -0.31
C GLY A 80 6.00 -1.28 0.44
N VAL A 81 6.42 -0.28 -0.30
CA VAL A 81 7.35 0.79 0.14
C VAL A 81 6.81 2.17 -0.28
N VAL A 82 7.11 3.20 0.45
CA VAL A 82 7.83 3.33 1.72
C VAL A 82 6.80 3.35 2.85
N ALA A 83 7.07 2.62 3.96
CA ALA A 83 6.10 2.42 5.04
C ALA A 83 5.53 3.74 5.58
N GLU A 84 6.39 4.69 5.95
CA GLU A 84 6.03 5.99 6.52
C GLU A 84 5.40 6.99 5.52
N CYS A 85 5.42 6.67 4.23
CA CYS A 85 4.85 7.50 3.17
C CYS A 85 3.66 6.79 2.49
N CYS A 86 3.92 6.05 1.42
CA CYS A 86 2.87 5.48 0.60
C CYS A 86 1.97 4.50 1.37
N VAL A 87 2.55 3.64 2.19
CA VAL A 87 1.77 2.66 2.97
C VAL A 87 0.95 3.35 4.06
N LEU A 88 1.59 4.21 4.86
CA LEU A 88 0.92 4.94 5.94
C LEU A 88 -0.25 5.79 5.43
N PHE A 89 -0.02 6.61 4.40
CA PHE A 89 -1.07 7.46 3.87
C PHE A 89 -2.20 6.67 3.22
N THR A 90 -1.90 5.53 2.60
CA THR A 90 -2.91 4.63 2.06
C THR A 90 -3.73 4.00 3.18
N MET A 91 -3.08 3.54 4.26
CA MET A 91 -3.74 2.99 5.45
C MET A 91 -4.70 3.99 6.08
N LEU A 92 -4.22 5.21 6.35
CA LEU A 92 -5.05 6.25 6.97
C LEU A 92 -6.23 6.67 6.08
N SER A 93 -6.00 6.77 4.77
CA SER A 93 -7.07 7.09 3.81
C SER A 93 -8.11 5.97 3.73
N GLY A 94 -7.69 4.71 3.82
CA GLY A 94 -8.59 3.57 3.86
C GLY A 94 -9.43 3.53 5.14
N ILE A 95 -8.81 3.81 6.30
CA ILE A 95 -9.52 3.95 7.58
C ILE A 95 -10.59 5.04 7.48
N ASP A 96 -10.23 6.19 6.92
CA ASP A 96 -11.13 7.34 6.76
C ASP A 96 -12.28 7.05 5.77
N ALA A 97 -12.01 6.20 4.77
CA ALA A 97 -13.02 5.71 3.83
C ALA A 97 -13.94 4.62 4.44
N GLY A 98 -13.61 4.10 5.61
CA GLY A 98 -14.37 3.05 6.31
C GLY A 98 -13.92 1.63 5.97
N ASP A 99 -12.80 1.45 5.29
CA ASP A 99 -12.28 0.15 4.92
C ASP A 99 -11.50 -0.50 6.08
N LYS A 100 -11.53 -1.83 6.14
CA LYS A 100 -10.74 -2.62 7.08
C LYS A 100 -9.35 -2.86 6.51
N MET A 101 -8.34 -2.26 7.12
CA MET A 101 -6.96 -2.34 6.65
C MET A 101 -6.20 -3.47 7.34
N VAL A 102 -5.41 -4.22 6.59
CA VAL A 102 -4.47 -5.24 7.12
C VAL A 102 -3.05 -4.78 6.82
N TYR A 103 -2.29 -4.47 7.85
CA TYR A 103 -0.88 -4.11 7.74
C TYR A 103 -0.03 -5.38 7.88
N LEU A 104 0.70 -5.73 6.82
CA LEU A 104 1.59 -6.89 6.79
C LEU A 104 3.00 -6.46 7.21
N THR A 105 3.41 -6.84 8.43
CA THR A 105 4.65 -6.35 9.05
C THR A 105 5.92 -6.77 8.32
N ASP A 106 5.89 -7.93 7.68
CA ASP A 106 6.99 -8.51 6.91
C ASP A 106 6.91 -8.22 5.40
N ALA A 107 5.92 -7.44 4.98
CA ALA A 107 5.73 -7.03 3.58
C ALA A 107 5.69 -5.51 3.39
N CYS A 108 5.87 -4.72 4.44
CA CYS A 108 5.97 -3.27 4.39
C CYS A 108 7.34 -2.83 4.90
N THR A 109 8.07 -2.05 4.10
CA THR A 109 9.41 -1.59 4.44
C THR A 109 9.50 -0.07 4.41
N GLY A 110 10.12 0.52 5.43
CA GLY A 110 10.42 1.94 5.54
C GLY A 110 11.85 2.28 5.10
N LEU A 111 12.24 3.54 5.29
CA LEU A 111 13.62 3.98 5.03
C LEU A 111 14.60 3.48 6.08
N ASP A 112 14.10 3.21 7.29
CA ASP A 112 14.85 2.64 8.41
C ASP A 112 13.89 1.99 9.42
N GLN A 113 14.45 1.24 10.37
CA GLN A 113 13.69 0.49 11.37
C GLN A 113 12.84 1.40 12.28
N GLU A 114 13.34 2.59 12.62
CA GLU A 114 12.58 3.53 13.47
C GLU A 114 11.27 3.96 12.82
N LYS A 115 11.29 4.19 11.51
CA LYS A 115 10.10 4.54 10.72
C LYS A 115 9.15 3.37 10.55
N GLU A 116 9.67 2.17 10.32
CA GLU A 116 8.86 0.94 10.28
C GLU A 116 8.13 0.73 11.61
N ASP A 117 8.86 0.80 12.74
CA ASP A 117 8.30 0.65 14.08
C ASP A 117 7.23 1.71 14.39
N MET A 118 7.45 2.96 13.96
CA MET A 118 6.48 4.04 14.11
C MET A 118 5.16 3.73 13.37
N VAL A 119 5.25 3.27 12.13
CA VAL A 119 4.06 2.95 11.33
C VAL A 119 3.34 1.72 11.88
N GLU A 120 4.07 0.70 12.28
CA GLU A 120 3.50 -0.49 12.91
C GLU A 120 2.79 -0.14 14.24
N GLN A 121 3.40 0.69 15.10
CA GLN A 121 2.77 1.16 16.32
C GLN A 121 1.47 1.91 16.04
N LEU A 122 1.45 2.76 15.02
CA LEU A 122 0.25 3.47 14.62
C LEU A 122 -0.83 2.50 14.09
N ALA A 123 -0.45 1.53 13.26
CA ALA A 123 -1.36 0.50 12.80
C ALA A 123 -1.96 -0.30 13.97
N ARG A 124 -1.15 -0.66 14.97
CA ARG A 124 -1.60 -1.36 16.18
C ARG A 124 -2.54 -0.49 17.05
N TYR A 125 -2.34 0.83 17.07
CA TYR A 125 -3.22 1.74 17.80
C TYR A 125 -4.67 1.70 17.27
N TYR A 126 -4.88 1.49 15.97
CA TYR A 126 -6.21 1.41 15.37
C TYR A 126 -6.84 0.02 15.42
N GLN A 127 -6.18 -0.98 16.02
CA GLN A 127 -6.76 -2.30 16.26
C GLN A 127 -7.79 -2.29 17.40
N PRO A 128 -8.76 -3.21 17.39
CA PRO A 128 -9.12 -4.13 16.32
C PRO A 128 -10.11 -3.51 15.31
N MET A 129 -10.52 -2.28 15.53
CA MET A 129 -11.64 -1.68 14.80
C MET A 129 -11.33 -1.44 13.32
N HIS A 130 -10.26 -0.69 13.05
CA HIS A 130 -9.95 -0.24 11.69
C HIS A 130 -8.82 -1.04 11.05
N THR A 131 -7.92 -1.60 11.84
CA THR A 131 -6.76 -2.34 11.35
C THR A 131 -6.68 -3.75 11.92
N GLN A 132 -5.91 -4.57 11.23
CA GLN A 132 -5.27 -5.79 11.73
C GLN A 132 -3.79 -5.70 11.40
N VAL A 133 -2.93 -6.13 12.33
CA VAL A 133 -1.48 -6.14 12.14
C VAL A 133 -1.01 -7.58 12.30
N MET A 134 -0.39 -8.12 11.28
CA MET A 134 0.04 -9.51 11.23
C MET A 134 1.16 -9.71 10.21
N THR A 135 1.79 -10.87 10.24
CA THR A 135 2.72 -11.31 9.20
C THR A 135 1.97 -11.94 8.01
N CYS A 136 2.67 -12.11 6.88
CA CYS A 136 2.15 -12.86 5.74
C CYS A 136 1.79 -14.30 6.12
N GLU A 137 2.60 -14.94 6.96
CA GLU A 137 2.36 -16.31 7.41
C GLU A 137 1.08 -16.41 8.23
N GLU A 138 0.87 -15.50 9.19
CA GLU A 138 -0.35 -15.43 9.99
C GLU A 138 -1.59 -15.20 9.14
N TYR A 139 -1.49 -14.30 8.15
CA TYR A 139 -2.60 -14.05 7.21
C TYR A 139 -2.95 -15.31 6.41
N VAL A 140 -1.97 -16.01 5.88
CA VAL A 140 -2.18 -17.25 5.14
C VAL A 140 -2.79 -18.34 6.03
N ALA A 141 -2.33 -18.47 7.28
CA ALA A 141 -2.84 -19.45 8.24
C ALA A 141 -4.31 -19.22 8.57
N GLU A 142 -4.75 -17.97 8.75
CA GLU A 142 -6.18 -17.64 8.94
C GLU A 142 -7.04 -18.17 7.80
N HIS A 143 -6.59 -18.00 6.55
CA HIS A 143 -7.37 -18.37 5.37
C HIS A 143 -7.40 -19.88 5.11
N VAL A 144 -6.32 -20.59 5.42
CA VAL A 144 -6.28 -22.06 5.34
C VAL A 144 -7.23 -22.67 6.36
N CYS A 145 -7.35 -22.09 7.55
CA CYS A 145 -8.28 -22.57 8.59
C CYS A 145 -9.75 -22.30 8.22
N LEU A 146 -10.05 -21.20 7.54
CA LEU A 146 -11.42 -20.87 7.11
C LEU A 146 -11.90 -21.80 5.97
N GLY A 147 -11.01 -22.10 5.02
CA GLY A 147 -11.33 -23.01 3.89
C GLY A 147 -11.55 -24.47 4.29
N ARG A 148 -11.22 -24.87 5.53
CA ARG A 148 -11.49 -26.23 6.05
C ARG A 148 -12.84 -26.38 6.76
N LYS A 149 -13.60 -25.30 6.93
CA LYS A 149 -14.89 -25.33 7.59
C LYS A 149 -16.10 -25.48 6.65
N GLU A 150 -15.85 -25.54 5.35
CA GLU A 150 -16.90 -25.71 4.32
C GLU A 150 -16.86 -27.10 3.66
N VAL A 151 -16.56 -28.18 4.43
CA VAL A 151 -16.71 -29.58 3.96
C VAL A 151 -17.59 -30.34 4.95
#